data_6ba84ec558626f4395f69ba6f95fa0d7
#
_entry.id   6ba84ec558626f4395f69ba6f95fa0d7
#
_cell.length_a   1.000
_cell.length_b   1.000
_cell.length_c   1.000
_cell.angle_alpha   90.00
_cell.angle_beta   90.00
_cell.angle_gamma   90.00
#
_symmetry.space_group_name_H-M   'P 1'
#
loop_
_entity.id
_entity.type
_entity.pdbx_description
1 polymer ?
#
loop_
_entity_poly.entity_id
_entity_poly.type
_entity_poly.pdbx_seq_one_letter_code
_entity_poly.pdbx_strand_id
1 'polypeptide(L)'
;HALDIGCGSSGRIIDHMISHGFDAEGLDVSHRMIELARKRHPGITFSHADITNWRFSKKYDFISAWDSVWHLSLADQEAVLKKIMRGLTDGGVFIFTTGGLNGPEEKVDSAMGPPMYYSVLGISRTLEIISDNQCVCRHLEYDQYPELHLYVIAQRI
;
A
#
# COMPACT_ATOMS: atom_id res chain seq x y z
N HIS A 1 -2.65 14.31 -7.49
CA HIS A 1 -2.16 13.99 -6.14
C HIS A 1 -1.80 12.51 -6.04
N ALA A 2 -0.71 12.18 -5.37
CA ALA A 2 -0.29 10.81 -5.11
C ALA A 2 0.04 10.59 -3.62
N LEU A 3 -0.21 9.37 -3.13
CA LEU A 3 0.07 8.99 -1.74
C LEU A 3 0.82 7.67 -1.70
N ASP A 4 1.94 7.63 -0.96
CA ASP A 4 2.69 6.41 -0.67
C ASP A 4 2.40 5.95 0.77
N ILE A 5 1.74 4.80 0.93
CA ILE A 5 1.35 4.22 2.22
C ILE A 5 2.40 3.20 2.64
N GLY A 6 2.98 3.39 3.84
CA GLY A 6 4.16 2.66 4.27
C GLY A 6 5.40 3.16 3.54
N CYS A 7 5.52 4.47 3.38
CA CYS A 7 6.55 5.10 2.54
C CYS A 7 7.99 4.87 3.04
N GLY A 8 8.16 4.39 4.25
CA GLY A 8 9.48 4.17 4.83
C GLY A 8 10.35 5.42 4.87
N SER A 9 11.65 5.21 4.78
CA SER A 9 12.64 6.30 4.85
C SER A 9 13.34 6.60 3.53
N SER A 10 13.23 5.69 2.54
CA SER A 10 14.02 5.79 1.30
C SER A 10 13.50 6.86 0.34
N GLY A 11 12.19 7.07 0.30
CA GLY A 11 11.52 7.97 -0.63
C GLY A 11 11.59 7.53 -2.10
N ARG A 12 12.01 6.29 -2.37
CA ARG A 12 12.17 5.79 -3.75
C ARG A 12 10.89 5.89 -4.57
N ILE A 13 9.74 5.53 -3.98
CA ILE A 13 8.44 5.64 -4.64
C ILE A 13 8.02 7.10 -4.75
N ILE A 14 8.27 7.90 -3.72
CA ILE A 14 8.04 9.37 -3.74
C ILE A 14 8.82 10.04 -4.87
N ASP A 15 10.12 9.71 -5.04
CA ASP A 15 10.93 10.25 -6.15
C ASP A 15 10.34 9.88 -7.51
N HIS A 16 9.86 8.65 -7.64
CA HIS A 16 9.23 8.19 -8.88
C HIS A 16 7.91 8.93 -9.14
N MET A 17 7.06 9.10 -8.14
CA MET A 17 5.83 9.91 -8.26
C MET A 17 6.13 11.34 -8.71
N ILE A 18 7.10 12.01 -8.09
CA ILE A 18 7.50 13.38 -8.43
C ILE A 18 8.03 13.45 -9.85
N SER A 19 8.87 12.51 -10.28
CA SER A 19 9.42 12.48 -11.63
C SER A 19 8.35 12.33 -12.72
N HIS A 20 7.16 11.82 -12.35
CA HIS A 20 5.99 11.70 -13.23
C HIS A 20 4.99 12.85 -13.06
N GLY A 21 5.35 13.91 -12.33
CA GLY A 21 4.55 15.11 -12.20
C GLY A 21 3.47 15.07 -11.13
N PHE A 22 3.48 14.08 -10.23
CA PHE A 22 2.55 14.03 -9.11
C PHE A 22 2.95 14.99 -7.99
N ASP A 23 1.96 15.60 -7.35
CA ASP A 23 2.09 16.18 -6.02
C ASP A 23 1.99 15.02 -5.00
N ALA A 24 3.14 14.62 -4.48
CA ALA A 24 3.32 13.39 -3.72
C ALA A 24 3.31 13.63 -2.20
N GLU A 25 2.70 12.70 -1.48
CA GLU A 25 2.68 12.65 -0.02
C GLU A 25 3.07 11.25 0.47
N GLY A 26 3.63 11.15 1.68
CA GLY A 26 3.96 9.88 2.30
C GLY A 26 3.26 9.68 3.65
N LEU A 27 2.89 8.43 3.94
CA LEU A 27 2.32 8.00 5.21
C LEU A 27 3.11 6.80 5.73
N ASP A 28 3.49 6.82 7.01
CA ASP A 28 4.09 5.67 7.68
C ASP A 28 3.74 5.63 9.16
N VAL A 29 3.60 4.44 9.72
CA VAL A 29 3.33 4.22 11.14
C VAL A 29 4.58 4.41 12.01
N SER A 30 5.76 4.34 11.42
CA SER A 30 7.03 4.49 12.12
C SER A 30 7.46 5.96 12.18
N HIS A 31 7.44 6.54 13.39
CA HIS A 31 7.98 7.88 13.63
C HIS A 31 9.40 8.03 13.09
N ARG A 32 10.25 7.01 13.31
CA ARG A 32 11.65 7.03 12.86
C ARG A 32 11.77 7.07 11.34
N MET A 33 10.93 6.34 10.62
CA MET A 33 10.92 6.38 9.14
C MET A 33 10.51 7.75 8.63
N ILE A 34 9.48 8.35 9.23
CA ILE A 34 9.02 9.70 8.86
C ILE A 34 10.09 10.76 9.12
N GLU A 35 10.82 10.69 10.25
CA GLU A 35 11.95 11.62 10.50
C GLU A 35 13.02 11.53 9.40
N LEU A 36 13.38 10.32 9.00
CA LEU A 36 14.38 10.09 7.95
C LEU A 36 13.88 10.53 6.58
N ALA A 37 12.62 10.23 6.25
CA ALA A 37 11.99 10.67 5.01
C ALA A 37 11.98 12.20 4.87
N ARG A 38 11.58 12.92 5.92
CA ARG A 38 11.58 14.39 5.95
C ARG A 38 12.97 15.00 5.77
N LYS A 39 14.00 14.37 6.32
CA LYS A 39 15.39 14.81 6.12
C LYS A 39 15.87 14.64 4.69
N ARG A 40 15.42 13.57 4.04
CA ARG A 40 15.80 13.25 2.65
C ARG A 40 15.04 14.09 1.63
N HIS A 41 13.78 14.37 1.91
CA HIS A 41 12.86 15.08 1.01
C HIS A 41 12.24 16.31 1.72
N PRO A 42 13.05 17.35 2.00
CA PRO A 42 12.53 18.58 2.61
C PRO A 42 11.57 19.25 1.62
N GLY A 43 10.35 19.46 2.01
CA GLY A 43 9.30 20.03 1.13
C GLY A 43 8.20 19.04 0.73
N ILE A 44 8.39 17.75 0.97
CA ILE A 44 7.33 16.76 0.81
C ILE A 44 6.55 16.59 2.12
N THR A 45 5.24 16.46 2.01
CA THR A 45 4.37 16.20 3.17
C THR A 45 4.47 14.73 3.58
N PHE A 46 4.94 14.48 4.80
CA PHE A 46 4.97 13.16 5.41
C PHE A 46 4.14 13.12 6.68
N SER A 47 3.22 12.18 6.77
CA SER A 47 2.33 11.97 7.91
C SER A 47 2.77 10.76 8.73
N HIS A 48 3.06 10.96 10.02
CA HIS A 48 3.23 9.87 10.97
C HIS A 48 1.84 9.45 11.45
N ALA A 49 1.31 8.37 10.91
CA ALA A 49 -0.02 7.87 11.26
C ALA A 49 -0.20 6.39 10.87
N ASP A 50 -1.10 5.73 11.57
CA ASP A 50 -1.55 4.38 11.25
C ASP A 50 -2.68 4.46 10.21
N ILE A 51 -2.50 3.77 9.08
CA ILE A 51 -3.49 3.71 8.02
C ILE A 51 -4.85 3.17 8.49
N THR A 52 -4.90 2.34 9.52
CA THR A 52 -6.17 1.83 10.07
C THR A 52 -7.06 2.96 10.59
N ASN A 53 -6.47 4.00 11.18
CA ASN A 53 -7.15 5.16 11.76
C ASN A 53 -7.09 6.41 10.87
N TRP A 54 -6.25 6.40 9.83
CA TRP A 54 -6.08 7.52 8.93
C TRP A 54 -7.38 7.82 8.16
N ARG A 55 -7.70 9.10 8.01
CA ARG A 55 -8.83 9.58 7.18
C ARG A 55 -8.29 10.36 5.99
N PHE A 56 -8.71 9.97 4.81
CA PHE A 56 -8.38 10.71 3.59
C PHE A 56 -9.09 12.07 3.61
N SER A 57 -8.31 13.16 3.54
CA SER A 57 -8.84 14.53 3.45
C SER A 57 -9.18 14.96 2.03
N LYS A 58 -8.68 14.22 1.05
CA LYS A 58 -8.88 14.41 -0.39
C LYS A 58 -8.87 13.07 -1.13
N LYS A 59 -9.14 13.10 -2.42
CA LYS A 59 -8.96 11.97 -3.32
C LYS A 59 -7.58 12.01 -3.97
N TYR A 60 -7.08 10.84 -4.40
CA TYR A 60 -5.79 10.67 -5.01
C TYR A 60 -5.91 10.04 -6.39
N ASP A 61 -5.10 10.50 -7.33
CA ASP A 61 -5.02 9.94 -8.68
C ASP A 61 -4.15 8.68 -8.70
N PHE A 62 -3.21 8.59 -7.76
CA PHE A 62 -2.35 7.44 -7.58
C PHE A 62 -2.10 7.17 -6.10
N ILE A 63 -2.23 5.91 -5.69
CA ILE A 63 -1.85 5.45 -4.35
C ILE A 63 -0.94 4.25 -4.51
N SER A 64 0.15 4.20 -3.74
CA SER A 64 0.99 3.01 -3.59
C SER A 64 0.95 2.50 -2.15
N ALA A 65 1.07 1.18 -2.00
CA ALA A 65 1.29 0.51 -0.72
C ALA A 65 2.22 -0.68 -0.95
N TRP A 66 3.49 -0.38 -1.21
CA TRP A 66 4.50 -1.37 -1.52
C TRP A 66 5.15 -1.91 -0.24
N ASP A 67 5.14 -3.23 -0.06
CA ASP A 67 5.67 -3.93 1.11
C ASP A 67 5.13 -3.41 2.46
N SER A 68 3.85 -3.05 2.50
CA SER A 68 3.28 -2.41 3.69
C SER A 68 1.96 -3.01 4.18
N VAL A 69 0.97 -3.23 3.31
CA VAL A 69 -0.38 -3.62 3.75
C VAL A 69 -0.46 -5.04 4.32
N TRP A 70 0.46 -5.90 4.01
CA TRP A 70 0.55 -7.25 4.60
C TRP A 70 1.05 -7.29 6.06
N HIS A 71 1.49 -6.15 6.60
CA HIS A 71 1.82 -6.02 8.02
C HIS A 71 0.62 -5.61 8.90
N LEU A 72 -0.52 -5.33 8.26
CA LEU A 72 -1.78 -5.12 8.97
C LEU A 72 -2.30 -6.43 9.57
N SER A 73 -3.10 -6.34 10.63
CA SER A 73 -3.81 -7.52 11.10
C SER A 73 -4.75 -8.06 10.00
N LEU A 74 -4.94 -9.37 9.95
CA LEU A 74 -5.87 -9.96 8.97
C LEU A 74 -7.27 -9.34 9.08
N ALA A 75 -7.69 -9.00 10.30
CA ALA A 75 -8.99 -8.37 10.57
C ALA A 75 -9.11 -6.96 9.97
N ASP A 76 -8.00 -6.19 9.93
CA ASP A 76 -8.00 -4.81 9.46
C ASP A 76 -7.75 -4.70 7.94
N GLN A 77 -7.10 -5.69 7.35
CA GLN A 77 -6.59 -5.62 5.97
C GLN A 77 -7.71 -5.34 4.95
N GLU A 78 -8.85 -6.02 5.07
CA GLU A 78 -9.99 -5.81 4.17
C GLU A 78 -10.55 -4.38 4.29
N ALA A 79 -10.75 -3.90 5.51
CA ALA A 79 -11.29 -2.56 5.77
C ALA A 79 -10.35 -1.47 5.23
N VAL A 80 -9.03 -1.66 5.37
CA VAL A 80 -8.00 -0.75 4.86
C VAL A 80 -7.98 -0.75 3.34
N LEU A 81 -7.98 -1.91 2.67
CA LEU A 81 -8.02 -1.98 1.21
C LEU A 81 -9.26 -1.26 0.64
N LYS A 82 -10.44 -1.53 1.21
CA LYS A 82 -11.69 -0.84 0.83
C LYS A 82 -11.58 0.68 1.00
N LYS A 83 -11.01 1.11 2.11
CA LYS A 83 -10.81 2.54 2.40
C LYS A 83 -9.87 3.20 1.40
N ILE A 84 -8.75 2.55 1.05
CA ILE A 84 -7.79 3.04 0.06
C ILE A 84 -8.46 3.20 -1.31
N MET A 85 -9.17 2.18 -1.80
CA MET A 85 -9.87 2.23 -3.08
C MET A 85 -10.92 3.34 -3.15
N ARG A 86 -11.65 3.59 -2.04
CA ARG A 86 -12.58 4.72 -1.92
C ARG A 86 -11.87 6.07 -1.86
N GLY A 87 -10.59 6.11 -1.53
CA GLY A 87 -9.73 7.29 -1.55
C GLY A 87 -9.26 7.69 -2.95
N LEU A 88 -9.47 6.87 -3.98
CA LEU A 88 -9.11 7.19 -5.36
C LEU A 88 -10.10 8.14 -6.03
N THR A 89 -9.60 8.98 -6.94
CA THR A 89 -10.40 9.68 -7.94
C THR A 89 -10.96 8.70 -8.97
N ASP A 90 -11.96 9.09 -9.76
CA ASP A 90 -12.40 8.30 -10.90
C ASP A 90 -11.24 8.18 -11.91
N GLY A 91 -10.94 6.97 -12.36
CA GLY A 91 -9.74 6.64 -13.14
C GLY A 91 -8.46 6.50 -12.31
N GLY A 92 -8.48 6.83 -11.03
CA GLY A 92 -7.31 6.73 -10.13
C GLY A 92 -6.84 5.29 -9.95
N VAL A 93 -5.54 5.13 -9.68
CA VAL A 93 -4.86 3.84 -9.64
C VAL A 93 -4.28 3.56 -8.26
N PHE A 94 -4.46 2.33 -7.79
CA PHE A 94 -3.83 1.79 -6.58
C PHE A 94 -2.93 0.62 -6.95
N ILE A 95 -1.63 0.73 -6.62
CA ILE A 95 -0.65 -0.36 -6.71
C ILE A 95 -0.26 -0.82 -5.32
N PHE A 96 -0.27 -2.13 -5.07
CA PHE A 96 0.12 -2.68 -3.77
C PHE A 96 0.66 -4.09 -3.89
N THR A 97 1.44 -4.50 -2.89
CA THR A 97 1.94 -5.87 -2.77
C THR A 97 1.15 -6.65 -1.72
N THR A 98 1.05 -7.95 -1.93
CA THR A 98 0.44 -8.91 -1.00
C THR A 98 1.07 -10.29 -1.20
N GLY A 99 0.80 -11.25 -0.33
CA GLY A 99 1.19 -12.64 -0.55
C GLY A 99 0.27 -13.33 -1.55
N GLY A 100 0.85 -14.04 -2.51
CA GLY A 100 0.15 -14.75 -3.57
C GLY A 100 -0.41 -16.11 -3.14
N LEU A 101 -1.13 -16.17 -2.03
CA LEU A 101 -1.78 -17.38 -1.52
C LEU A 101 -3.22 -17.50 -2.00
N ASN A 102 -3.74 -18.72 -2.05
CA ASN A 102 -5.12 -18.98 -2.48
C ASN A 102 -6.16 -18.56 -1.43
N GLY A 103 -5.80 -18.61 -0.14
CA GLY A 103 -6.69 -18.30 0.97
C GLY A 103 -6.03 -17.41 2.02
N PRO A 104 -6.77 -17.01 3.07
CA PRO A 104 -6.24 -16.17 4.13
C PRO A 104 -5.20 -16.94 4.96
N GLU A 105 -4.13 -16.23 5.29
CA GLU A 105 -3.06 -16.74 6.16
C GLU A 105 -2.44 -15.60 6.94
N GLU A 106 -1.96 -15.91 8.14
CA GLU A 106 -1.16 -15.00 8.95
C GLU A 106 0.02 -15.74 9.57
N LYS A 107 1.16 -15.08 9.66
CA LYS A 107 2.37 -15.65 10.25
C LYS A 107 3.23 -14.58 10.89
N VAL A 108 4.10 -15.02 11.80
CA VAL A 108 5.24 -14.23 12.26
C VAL A 108 6.50 -14.86 11.68
N ASP A 109 7.34 -14.07 11.04
CA ASP A 109 8.55 -14.51 10.37
C ASP A 109 9.75 -13.68 10.82
N SER A 110 10.89 -14.35 11.01
CA SER A 110 12.14 -13.72 11.45
C SER A 110 13.27 -13.85 10.41
N ALA A 111 12.98 -14.30 9.19
CA ALA A 111 13.98 -14.55 8.17
C ALA A 111 14.75 -13.27 7.76
N MET A 112 14.12 -12.11 7.88
CA MET A 112 14.72 -10.81 7.50
C MET A 112 15.15 -9.96 8.71
N GLY A 113 15.18 -10.51 9.93
CA GLY A 113 15.60 -9.78 11.14
C GLY A 113 14.67 -10.00 12.33
N PRO A 114 14.29 -8.95 13.07
CA PRO A 114 13.34 -9.09 14.17
C PRO A 114 12.02 -9.73 13.70
N PRO A 115 11.31 -10.46 14.58
CA PRO A 115 10.03 -11.05 14.24
C PRO A 115 9.07 -10.01 13.68
N MET A 116 8.56 -10.25 12.48
CA MET A 116 7.57 -9.39 11.81
C MET A 116 6.31 -10.20 11.52
N TYR A 117 5.16 -9.57 11.76
CA TYR A 117 3.86 -10.13 11.43
C TYR A 117 3.50 -9.87 9.97
N TYR A 118 2.95 -10.89 9.34
CA TYR A 118 2.44 -10.85 7.96
C TYR A 118 1.06 -11.47 7.91
N SER A 119 0.18 -10.90 7.11
CA SER A 119 -1.12 -11.47 6.80
C SER A 119 -1.50 -11.26 5.35
N VAL A 120 -2.32 -12.15 4.81
CA VAL A 120 -2.86 -12.06 3.45
C VAL A 120 -4.30 -12.55 3.44
N LEU A 121 -5.15 -11.92 2.65
CA LEU A 121 -6.55 -12.32 2.44
C LEU A 121 -6.71 -13.45 1.42
N GLY A 122 -5.65 -13.71 0.65
CA GLY A 122 -5.67 -14.59 -0.51
C GLY A 122 -6.13 -13.87 -1.79
N ILE A 123 -5.72 -14.43 -2.94
CA ILE A 123 -5.93 -13.80 -4.26
C ILE A 123 -7.42 -13.59 -4.55
N SER A 124 -8.25 -14.64 -4.38
CA SER A 124 -9.68 -14.56 -4.70
C SER A 124 -10.37 -13.47 -3.89
N ARG A 125 -10.13 -13.40 -2.57
CA ARG A 125 -10.74 -12.36 -1.72
C ARG A 125 -10.28 -10.97 -2.09
N THR A 126 -9.00 -10.82 -2.43
CA THR A 126 -8.43 -9.54 -2.89
C THR A 126 -9.13 -9.04 -4.16
N LEU A 127 -9.34 -9.91 -5.15
CA LEU A 127 -10.04 -9.58 -6.39
C LEU A 127 -11.52 -9.23 -6.17
N GLU A 128 -12.22 -9.95 -5.27
CA GLU A 128 -13.58 -9.62 -4.87
C GLU A 128 -13.65 -8.21 -4.23
N ILE A 129 -12.75 -7.88 -3.31
CA ILE A 129 -12.69 -6.56 -2.68
C ILE A 129 -12.48 -5.46 -3.73
N ILE A 130 -11.62 -5.67 -4.72
CA ILE A 130 -11.40 -4.73 -5.83
C ILE A 130 -12.71 -4.49 -6.57
N SER A 131 -13.39 -5.55 -7.00
CA SER A 131 -14.65 -5.47 -7.75
C SER A 131 -15.76 -4.81 -6.94
N ASP A 132 -15.93 -5.18 -5.67
CA ASP A 132 -16.97 -4.65 -4.77
C ASP A 132 -16.81 -3.15 -4.47
N ASN A 133 -15.62 -2.57 -4.71
CA ASN A 133 -15.32 -1.17 -4.44
C ASN A 133 -15.15 -0.31 -5.70
N GLN A 134 -15.88 -0.68 -6.78
CA GLN A 134 -15.89 0.07 -8.04
C GLN A 134 -14.47 0.22 -8.64
N CYS A 135 -13.67 -0.83 -8.51
CA CYS A 135 -12.36 -0.92 -9.13
C CYS A 135 -12.28 -2.16 -10.01
N VAL A 136 -11.39 -2.12 -10.98
CA VAL A 136 -11.02 -3.29 -11.80
C VAL A 136 -9.56 -3.63 -11.58
N CYS A 137 -9.23 -4.90 -11.50
CA CYS A 137 -7.84 -5.37 -11.51
C CYS A 137 -7.29 -5.20 -12.93
N ARG A 138 -6.29 -4.35 -13.09
CA ARG A 138 -5.60 -4.11 -14.37
C ARG A 138 -4.40 -4.99 -14.56
N HIS A 139 -3.76 -5.40 -13.46
CA HIS A 139 -2.58 -6.25 -13.48
C HIS A 139 -2.47 -7.01 -12.18
N LEU A 140 -1.94 -8.24 -12.25
CA LEU A 140 -1.61 -9.10 -11.13
C LEU A 140 -0.45 -9.98 -11.54
N GLU A 141 0.66 -9.94 -10.81
CA GLU A 141 1.88 -10.65 -11.17
C GLU A 141 2.69 -11.07 -9.95
N TYR A 142 3.27 -12.26 -10.03
CA TYR A 142 4.35 -12.70 -9.14
C TYR A 142 5.68 -12.16 -9.68
N ASP A 143 6.18 -11.08 -9.10
CA ASP A 143 7.38 -10.38 -9.57
C ASP A 143 8.70 -10.97 -9.07
N GLN A 144 8.65 -11.90 -8.10
CA GLN A 144 9.81 -12.51 -7.47
C GLN A 144 9.73 -14.05 -7.43
N TYR A 145 9.11 -14.67 -8.44
CA TYR A 145 8.98 -16.14 -8.47
C TYR A 145 10.36 -16.83 -8.25
N PRO A 146 10.47 -17.90 -7.38
CA PRO A 146 9.37 -18.66 -6.78
C PRO A 146 8.79 -18.09 -5.48
N GLU A 147 9.23 -16.93 -5.03
CA GLU A 147 8.63 -16.24 -3.88
C GLU A 147 7.17 -15.89 -4.17
N LEU A 148 6.32 -16.04 -3.16
CA LEU A 148 4.90 -15.71 -3.28
C LEU A 148 4.64 -14.20 -3.10
N HIS A 149 5.57 -13.38 -3.60
CA HIS A 149 5.44 -11.94 -3.66
C HIS A 149 4.58 -11.57 -4.87
N LEU A 150 3.41 -11.03 -4.59
CA LEU A 150 2.41 -10.66 -5.58
C LEU A 150 2.19 -9.15 -5.56
N TYR A 151 2.23 -8.49 -6.71
CA TYR A 151 1.73 -7.13 -6.80
C TYR A 151 0.46 -7.04 -7.64
N VAL A 152 -0.37 -6.09 -7.29
CA VAL A 152 -1.69 -5.88 -7.89
C VAL A 152 -1.85 -4.41 -8.27
N ILE A 153 -2.40 -4.16 -9.46
CA ILE A 153 -2.81 -2.83 -9.91
C ILE A 153 -4.33 -2.83 -10.03
N ALA A 154 -4.97 -2.00 -9.21
CA ALA A 154 -6.41 -1.76 -9.24
C ALA A 154 -6.68 -0.34 -9.74
N GLN A 155 -7.67 -0.17 -10.62
CA GLN A 155 -8.09 1.14 -11.11
C GLN A 155 -9.56 1.38 -10.81
N ARG A 156 -9.87 2.54 -10.27
CA ARG A 156 -11.25 2.98 -10.05
C ARG A 156 -11.94 3.29 -11.39
N ILE A 157 -13.20 2.83 -11.55
CA ILE A 157 -14.05 3.05 -12.71
C ILE A 157 -15.21 3.96 -12.39
#